data_7cda7c617cfef842cef39ce773780786
#
_entry.id   7cda7c617cfef842cef39ce773780786
#
_cell.length_a   1.000
_cell.length_b   1.000
_cell.length_c   1.000
_cell.angle_alpha   90.00
_cell.angle_beta   90.00
_cell.angle_gamma   90.00
#
_symmetry.space_group_name_H-M   'P 1'
#
loop_
_entity.id
_entity.type
_entity.pdbx_description
1 polymer ?
#
loop_
_entity_poly.entity_id
_entity_poly.type
_entity_poly.pdbx_seq_one_letter_code
_entity_poly.pdbx_strand_id
1 'polypeptide(L)'
;TRSRGLGDVYKRQFKNFTIKVKSNIQEKNLLNNTKTTLIEVIDYSQKILILTSAAHPDISALNWALEDQLKSKVSTFNIDKFDQNINEYDLLIFYKPTKSNQLMDLLKKSRLLEIPSFTVLGNNLSLENIDYLYFGIKENNFKGQNEVSAQLNQNFKSFGFDKEWQNTISIYPPLSVPFSINYNLVPTAKELVFQSINGLKMNYPIIYFFSSKDIKHGVLLGEGIWRWKMYEYNQTNDAKVFKSLFKKVIQYLKITEKKSRLNIMVPKENFVDQSLNIYGEYYNELIEINNDVDIIFSYSKEGEQKFSKNLIPRNNYYDLNLEGLSIGDYNYEVTVDGLKNKISKNGSFSIVNSQREKMNTVANFQNLSTINQNGKSYSLSNFDQLIDKLILNAGSKNKAHLEEKAKDVINYKWLILLLFLPFLEWVIRKNKGLL
;
A
#
# COMPACT_ATOMS: atom_id res chain seq x y z
N THR A 1 23.92 -25.76 -16.72
CA THR A 1 23.82 -24.59 -15.82
C THR A 1 22.55 -23.85 -16.12
N ARG A 2 21.47 -24.15 -15.38
CA ARG A 2 20.25 -23.34 -15.39
C ARG A 2 20.54 -22.12 -14.55
N SER A 3 20.56 -20.95 -15.17
CA SER A 3 20.51 -19.69 -14.48
C SER A 3 19.21 -19.67 -13.68
N ARG A 4 19.30 -19.63 -12.34
CA ARG A 4 18.15 -19.35 -11.49
C ARG A 4 17.77 -17.91 -11.73
N GLY A 5 16.66 -17.71 -12.45
CA GLY A 5 15.96 -16.45 -12.45
C GLY A 5 15.49 -16.17 -11.01
N LEU A 6 15.84 -15.01 -10.49
CA LEU A 6 15.41 -14.42 -9.21
C LEU A 6 13.88 -14.15 -9.18
N GLY A 7 13.05 -15.13 -9.57
CA GLY A 7 11.64 -14.97 -9.86
C GLY A 7 10.66 -15.79 -9.03
N ASP A 8 11.10 -16.63 -8.08
CA ASP A 8 10.20 -17.61 -7.46
C ASP A 8 9.82 -17.35 -6.00
N VAL A 9 10.00 -16.14 -5.49
CA VAL A 9 9.68 -15.87 -4.08
C VAL A 9 8.19 -15.59 -3.82
N TYR A 10 7.43 -15.18 -4.83
CA TYR A 10 5.97 -15.04 -4.74
C TYR A 10 5.37 -15.40 -6.12
N LYS A 11 4.61 -16.47 -6.21
CA LYS A 11 3.74 -16.72 -7.37
C LYS A 11 2.63 -15.67 -7.35
N ARG A 12 2.93 -14.51 -7.87
CA ARG A 12 1.92 -13.48 -8.14
C ARG A 12 1.14 -13.95 -9.36
N GLN A 13 -0.11 -14.30 -9.16
CA GLN A 13 -1.02 -14.63 -10.24
C GLN A 13 -2.06 -13.53 -10.35
N PHE A 14 -2.12 -12.90 -11.51
CA PHE A 14 -3.23 -12.02 -11.81
C PHE A 14 -4.40 -12.87 -12.32
N LYS A 15 -5.54 -12.78 -11.63
CA LYS A 15 -6.76 -13.46 -12.06
C LYS A 15 -7.83 -12.42 -12.39
N ASN A 16 -8.43 -12.59 -13.56
CA ASN A 16 -9.60 -11.81 -13.95
C ASN A 16 -10.82 -12.35 -13.24
N PHE A 17 -11.44 -11.54 -12.39
CA PHE A 17 -12.72 -11.83 -11.77
C PHE A 17 -13.82 -11.10 -12.52
N THR A 18 -14.77 -11.86 -13.04
CA THR A 18 -15.94 -11.29 -13.72
C THR A 18 -17.16 -11.42 -12.80
N ILE A 19 -17.67 -10.29 -12.36
CA ILE A 19 -18.89 -10.20 -11.55
C ILE A 19 -20.04 -9.97 -12.51
N LYS A 20 -21.06 -10.85 -12.48
CA LYS A 20 -22.28 -10.74 -13.28
C LYS A 20 -23.46 -10.61 -12.36
N VAL A 21 -24.26 -9.57 -12.55
CA VAL A 21 -25.54 -9.38 -11.89
C VAL A 21 -26.62 -9.93 -12.83
N LYS A 22 -27.50 -10.77 -12.29
CA LYS A 22 -28.69 -11.25 -13.03
C LYS A 22 -29.90 -10.56 -12.45
N SER A 23 -30.66 -9.87 -13.30
CA SER A 23 -31.95 -9.27 -12.94
C SER A 23 -33.08 -10.22 -13.34
N ASN A 24 -34.12 -10.25 -12.54
CA ASN A 24 -35.37 -10.96 -12.88
C ASN A 24 -36.29 -10.12 -13.75
N ILE A 25 -35.95 -8.88 -14.02
CA ILE A 25 -36.67 -7.93 -14.86
C ILE A 25 -35.93 -7.81 -16.20
N GLN A 26 -36.71 -7.72 -17.30
CA GLN A 26 -36.13 -7.53 -18.62
C GLN A 26 -35.49 -6.14 -18.73
N GLU A 27 -34.16 -6.09 -18.75
CA GLU A 27 -33.38 -4.86 -18.85
C GLU A 27 -33.00 -4.55 -20.30
N LYS A 28 -33.07 -3.28 -20.68
CA LYS A 28 -32.68 -2.81 -22.01
C LYS A 28 -31.12 -2.74 -22.17
N ASN A 29 -30.41 -2.61 -21.08
CA ASN A 29 -28.96 -2.52 -21.09
C ASN A 29 -28.36 -3.62 -20.20
N LEU A 30 -27.71 -4.59 -20.82
CA LEU A 30 -27.03 -5.69 -20.13
C LEU A 30 -25.51 -5.45 -19.96
N LEU A 31 -24.96 -4.37 -20.52
CA LEU A 31 -23.52 -4.09 -20.46
C LEU A 31 -23.07 -3.68 -19.06
N ASN A 32 -23.93 -3.02 -18.29
CA ASN A 32 -23.67 -2.63 -16.90
C ASN A 32 -23.79 -3.81 -15.91
N ASN A 33 -24.34 -4.94 -16.32
CA ASN A 33 -24.53 -6.13 -15.49
C ASN A 33 -23.27 -6.99 -15.38
N THR A 34 -22.21 -6.65 -16.09
CA THR A 34 -20.96 -7.40 -16.08
C THR A 34 -19.79 -6.45 -15.83
N LYS A 35 -19.04 -6.72 -14.78
CA LYS A 35 -17.80 -5.99 -14.47
C LYS A 35 -16.66 -6.99 -14.28
N THR A 36 -15.59 -6.79 -15.04
CA THR A 36 -14.36 -7.57 -14.86
C THR A 36 -13.36 -6.72 -14.10
N THR A 37 -12.75 -7.30 -13.08
CA THR A 37 -11.66 -6.68 -12.32
C THR A 37 -10.48 -7.62 -12.24
N LEU A 38 -9.29 -7.08 -12.32
CA LEU A 38 -8.03 -7.80 -12.16
C LEU A 38 -7.67 -7.82 -10.68
N ILE A 39 -7.54 -9.01 -10.10
CA ILE A 39 -7.10 -9.19 -8.72
C ILE A 39 -5.75 -9.88 -8.71
N GLU A 40 -4.78 -9.30 -8.02
CA GLU A 40 -3.51 -9.93 -7.75
C GLU A 40 -3.71 -10.96 -6.63
N VAL A 41 -3.57 -12.23 -6.97
CA VAL A 41 -3.58 -13.32 -5.99
C VAL A 41 -2.14 -13.61 -5.62
N ILE A 42 -1.80 -13.33 -4.36
CA ILE A 42 -0.49 -13.66 -3.81
C ILE A 42 -0.66 -14.94 -3.00
N ASP A 43 0.00 -16.00 -3.45
CA ASP A 43 0.06 -17.24 -2.67
C ASP A 43 1.08 -17.09 -1.55
N TYR A 44 0.57 -17.03 -0.32
CA TYR A 44 1.38 -16.93 0.91
C TYR A 44 1.64 -18.29 1.54
N SER A 45 1.46 -19.40 0.82
CA SER A 45 1.83 -20.70 1.37
C SER A 45 3.34 -20.70 1.67
N GLN A 46 3.69 -20.73 2.93
CA GLN A 46 5.05 -20.60 3.42
C GLN A 46 5.55 -21.96 3.91
N LYS A 47 6.72 -22.37 3.46
CA LYS A 47 7.39 -23.56 3.96
C LYS A 47 8.42 -23.14 5.00
N ILE A 48 8.17 -23.51 6.26
CA ILE A 48 9.08 -23.25 7.41
C ILE A 48 9.67 -24.57 7.82
N LEU A 49 10.99 -24.62 7.96
CA LEU A 49 11.71 -25.79 8.45
C LEU A 49 12.24 -25.54 9.86
N ILE A 50 11.84 -26.36 10.81
CA ILE A 50 12.42 -26.38 12.16
C ILE A 50 13.44 -27.52 12.23
N LEU A 51 14.68 -27.17 12.52
CA LEU A 51 15.80 -28.06 12.69
C LEU A 51 16.20 -28.09 14.16
N THR A 52 16.14 -29.25 14.78
CA THR A 52 16.41 -29.42 16.21
C THR A 52 17.36 -30.56 16.48
N SER A 53 18.17 -30.44 17.54
CA SER A 53 19.00 -31.57 18.02
C SER A 53 18.27 -32.49 18.99
N ALA A 54 17.21 -32.00 19.68
CA ALA A 54 16.41 -32.75 20.62
C ALA A 54 14.96 -32.27 20.68
N ALA A 55 14.05 -33.16 21.11
CA ALA A 55 12.67 -32.79 21.32
C ALA A 55 12.55 -31.83 22.53
N HIS A 56 11.71 -30.78 22.38
CA HIS A 56 11.47 -29.80 23.45
C HIS A 56 10.07 -29.19 23.33
N PRO A 57 9.38 -28.84 24.45
CA PRO A 57 8.05 -28.22 24.42
C PRO A 57 7.98 -26.90 23.64
N ASP A 58 9.06 -26.13 23.59
CA ASP A 58 9.12 -24.88 22.81
C ASP A 58 8.87 -25.10 21.32
N ILE A 59 9.28 -26.24 20.77
CA ILE A 59 9.06 -26.60 19.36
C ILE A 59 7.56 -26.72 19.09
N SER A 60 6.84 -27.39 19.97
CA SER A 60 5.39 -27.52 19.88
C SER A 60 4.68 -26.17 20.04
N ALA A 61 5.20 -25.29 20.89
CA ALA A 61 4.67 -23.93 21.05
C ALA A 61 4.90 -23.08 19.79
N LEU A 62 6.08 -23.17 19.16
CA LEU A 62 6.38 -22.49 17.90
C LEU A 62 5.53 -23.03 16.74
N ASN A 63 5.43 -24.36 16.59
CA ASN A 63 4.56 -24.98 15.58
C ASN A 63 3.13 -24.45 15.72
N TRP A 64 2.57 -24.50 16.91
CA TRP A 64 1.22 -24.02 17.16
C TRP A 64 1.05 -22.53 16.82
N ALA A 65 2.04 -21.68 17.11
CA ALA A 65 1.97 -20.25 16.79
C ALA A 65 2.05 -19.97 15.29
N LEU A 66 2.74 -20.83 14.52
CA LEU A 66 3.05 -20.59 13.12
C LEU A 66 2.07 -21.27 12.16
N GLU A 67 1.51 -22.43 12.48
CA GLU A 67 0.63 -23.19 11.58
C GLU A 67 -0.73 -22.50 11.35
N ASP A 68 -1.35 -21.98 12.40
CA ASP A 68 -2.74 -21.51 12.38
C ASP A 68 -2.94 -20.18 11.61
N GLN A 69 -1.92 -19.33 11.56
CA GLN A 69 -2.10 -17.94 11.10
C GLN A 69 -1.47 -17.57 9.75
N LEU A 70 -0.51 -18.36 9.27
CA LEU A 70 0.29 -17.96 8.10
C LEU A 70 -0.02 -18.81 6.87
N LYS A 71 -1.00 -19.75 6.92
CA LYS A 71 -1.12 -20.83 5.92
C LYS A 71 0.24 -21.48 5.66
N SER A 72 1.10 -21.52 6.66
CA SER A 72 2.45 -22.03 6.56
C SER A 72 2.46 -23.52 6.80
N LYS A 73 3.20 -24.23 6.00
CA LYS A 73 3.52 -25.63 6.22
C LYS A 73 4.80 -25.67 7.04
N VAL A 74 4.68 -26.01 8.33
CA VAL A 74 5.83 -26.18 9.21
C VAL A 74 6.25 -27.65 9.20
N SER A 75 7.54 -27.90 8.98
CA SER A 75 8.13 -29.25 9.02
C SER A 75 9.25 -29.25 10.04
N THR A 76 9.28 -30.28 10.90
CA THR A 76 10.28 -30.39 11.95
C THR A 76 11.14 -31.64 11.74
N PHE A 77 12.45 -31.47 11.75
CA PHE A 77 13.43 -32.56 11.59
C PHE A 77 14.55 -32.45 12.60
N ASN A 78 15.14 -33.62 12.89
CA ASN A 78 16.40 -33.64 13.62
C ASN A 78 17.53 -33.18 12.71
N ILE A 79 18.45 -32.32 13.21
CA ILE A 79 19.55 -31.73 12.44
C ILE A 79 20.42 -32.82 11.80
N ASP A 80 20.82 -33.83 12.57
CA ASP A 80 21.75 -34.86 12.12
C ASP A 80 21.12 -35.88 11.16
N LYS A 81 19.78 -35.93 11.09
CA LYS A 81 19.02 -36.82 10.22
C LYS A 81 18.39 -36.10 9.02
N PHE A 82 18.65 -34.81 8.85
CA PHE A 82 18.07 -34.03 7.78
C PHE A 82 18.83 -34.25 6.47
N ASP A 83 18.18 -34.84 5.49
CA ASP A 83 18.72 -35.17 4.18
C ASP A 83 18.03 -34.44 3.01
N GLN A 84 17.05 -33.59 3.30
CA GLN A 84 16.27 -32.89 2.29
C GLN A 84 16.96 -31.61 1.81
N ASN A 85 16.45 -31.06 0.70
CA ASN A 85 16.97 -29.82 0.13
C ASN A 85 16.40 -28.61 0.86
N ILE A 86 17.23 -27.83 1.55
CA ILE A 86 16.81 -26.60 2.25
C ILE A 86 16.30 -25.50 1.32
N ASN A 87 16.57 -25.58 0.00
CA ASN A 87 16.08 -24.60 -0.98
C ASN A 87 14.54 -24.57 -1.13
N GLU A 88 13.88 -25.61 -0.64
CA GLU A 88 12.42 -25.68 -0.69
C GLU A 88 11.75 -24.86 0.41
N TYR A 89 12.52 -24.36 1.37
CA TYR A 89 12.01 -23.66 2.54
C TYR A 89 12.29 -22.17 2.44
N ASP A 90 11.32 -21.38 2.88
CA ASP A 90 11.37 -19.92 2.88
C ASP A 90 12.03 -19.35 4.13
N LEU A 91 12.07 -20.14 5.21
CA LEU A 91 12.66 -19.76 6.50
C LEU A 91 13.14 -21.02 7.24
N LEU A 92 14.29 -20.90 7.86
CA LEU A 92 14.85 -21.94 8.73
C LEU A 92 14.77 -21.53 10.19
N ILE A 93 14.31 -22.43 11.05
CA ILE A 93 14.36 -22.26 12.51
C ILE A 93 15.33 -23.30 13.09
N PHE A 94 16.42 -22.83 13.67
CA PHE A 94 17.37 -23.70 14.39
C PHE A 94 17.02 -23.67 15.86
N TYR A 95 16.63 -24.81 16.40
CA TYR A 95 16.30 -24.93 17.82
C TYR A 95 17.40 -25.69 18.58
N LYS A 96 18.05 -25.03 19.56
CA LYS A 96 19.17 -25.55 20.36
C LYS A 96 20.19 -26.29 19.50
N PRO A 97 20.76 -25.64 18.48
CA PRO A 97 21.70 -26.30 17.60
C PRO A 97 22.93 -26.73 18.39
N THR A 98 23.28 -28.01 18.31
CA THR A 98 24.54 -28.56 18.84
C THR A 98 25.54 -28.68 17.71
N LYS A 99 26.84 -28.51 18.03
CA LYS A 99 27.89 -28.58 17.01
C LYS A 99 27.90 -29.97 16.37
N SER A 100 27.67 -30.00 15.07
CA SER A 100 27.87 -31.18 14.22
C SER A 100 28.33 -30.73 12.83
N ASN A 101 28.94 -31.63 12.07
CA ASN A 101 29.31 -31.33 10.68
C ASN A 101 28.08 -30.98 9.84
N GLN A 102 26.95 -31.63 10.09
CA GLN A 102 25.69 -31.38 9.43
C GLN A 102 25.16 -29.97 9.72
N LEU A 103 25.18 -29.53 10.98
CA LEU A 103 24.79 -28.18 11.35
C LEU A 103 25.65 -27.15 10.64
N MET A 104 26.99 -27.33 10.62
CA MET A 104 27.89 -26.39 9.95
C MET A 104 27.64 -26.30 8.46
N ASP A 105 27.35 -27.42 7.81
CA ASP A 105 26.99 -27.47 6.39
C ASP A 105 25.65 -26.74 6.13
N LEU A 106 24.63 -26.99 6.98
CA LEU A 106 23.35 -26.32 6.87
C LEU A 106 23.44 -24.79 7.09
N LEU A 107 24.23 -24.33 8.08
CA LEU A 107 24.48 -22.91 8.31
C LEU A 107 25.18 -22.26 7.13
N LYS A 108 26.21 -22.89 6.56
CA LYS A 108 26.89 -22.38 5.35
C LYS A 108 25.95 -22.35 4.16
N LYS A 109 25.21 -23.42 3.91
CA LYS A 109 24.24 -23.50 2.81
C LYS A 109 23.13 -22.45 2.96
N SER A 110 22.59 -22.24 4.15
CA SER A 110 21.56 -21.24 4.39
C SER A 110 22.05 -19.82 4.05
N ARG A 111 23.31 -19.51 4.38
CA ARG A 111 23.93 -18.21 4.05
C ARG A 111 24.20 -18.04 2.56
N LEU A 112 24.65 -19.12 1.88
CA LEU A 112 24.89 -19.12 0.43
C LEU A 112 23.58 -18.96 -0.37
N LEU A 113 22.51 -19.56 0.15
CA LEU A 113 21.18 -19.55 -0.49
C LEU A 113 20.34 -18.35 -0.10
N GLU A 114 20.89 -17.49 0.74
CA GLU A 114 20.20 -16.29 1.22
C GLU A 114 18.86 -16.60 1.90
N ILE A 115 18.78 -17.70 2.66
CA ILE A 115 17.58 -18.07 3.40
C ILE A 115 17.60 -17.41 4.79
N PRO A 116 16.57 -16.63 5.17
CA PRO A 116 16.48 -16.06 6.51
C PRO A 116 16.36 -17.14 7.58
N SER A 117 16.86 -16.88 8.77
CA SER A 117 16.80 -17.85 9.86
C SER A 117 16.38 -17.23 11.17
N PHE A 118 15.71 -18.04 12.01
CA PHE A 118 15.43 -17.75 13.40
C PHE A 118 16.10 -18.82 14.25
N THR A 119 16.97 -18.42 15.19
CA THR A 119 17.70 -19.38 16.01
C THR A 119 17.32 -19.25 17.47
N VAL A 120 16.86 -20.32 18.08
CA VAL A 120 16.67 -20.44 19.53
C VAL A 120 17.92 -21.09 20.10
N LEU A 121 18.74 -20.32 20.79
CA LEU A 121 20.05 -20.81 21.28
C LEU A 121 19.93 -21.65 22.55
N GLY A 122 18.83 -21.50 23.32
CA GLY A 122 18.66 -22.21 24.58
C GLY A 122 19.42 -21.58 25.73
N ASN A 123 19.49 -22.31 26.87
CA ASN A 123 20.08 -21.83 28.11
C ASN A 123 21.54 -22.28 28.29
N ASN A 124 21.97 -23.31 27.58
CA ASN A 124 23.33 -23.84 27.66
C ASN A 124 24.01 -23.75 26.29
N LEU A 125 24.88 -22.74 26.12
CA LEU A 125 25.64 -22.53 24.92
C LEU A 125 26.99 -23.27 24.99
N SER A 126 26.96 -24.59 24.93
CA SER A 126 28.16 -25.42 24.75
C SER A 126 28.57 -25.50 23.27
N LEU A 127 28.45 -24.38 22.55
CA LEU A 127 28.84 -24.27 21.15
C LEU A 127 30.36 -24.06 21.03
N GLU A 128 31.15 -24.87 21.72
CA GLU A 128 32.61 -24.87 21.56
C GLU A 128 32.96 -24.99 20.08
N ASN A 129 33.69 -24.00 19.58
CA ASN A 129 34.13 -23.90 18.17
C ASN A 129 33.05 -23.64 17.09
N ILE A 130 31.83 -23.17 17.39
CA ILE A 130 30.98 -22.55 16.40
C ILE A 130 31.32 -21.05 16.38
N ASP A 131 31.44 -20.49 15.17
CA ASP A 131 31.59 -19.05 15.03
C ASP A 131 30.26 -18.38 15.41
N TYR A 132 30.26 -17.71 16.55
CA TYR A 132 29.07 -17.01 17.09
C TYR A 132 28.60 -15.87 16.18
N LEU A 133 29.40 -15.43 15.22
CA LEU A 133 28.97 -14.48 14.18
C LEU A 133 27.80 -15.02 13.34
N TYR A 134 27.63 -16.35 13.26
CA TYR A 134 26.40 -16.91 12.65
C TYR A 134 25.14 -16.48 13.38
N PHE A 135 25.26 -16.09 14.64
CA PHE A 135 24.14 -15.66 15.49
C PHE A 135 24.21 -14.17 15.82
N GLY A 136 25.10 -13.41 15.15
CA GLY A 136 25.23 -11.97 15.39
C GLY A 136 25.92 -11.61 16.71
N ILE A 137 26.66 -12.52 17.30
CA ILE A 137 27.42 -12.33 18.54
C ILE A 137 28.91 -12.25 18.17
N LYS A 138 29.60 -11.15 18.50
CA LYS A 138 31.03 -10.98 18.22
C LYS A 138 31.92 -11.72 19.20
N GLU A 139 31.63 -11.52 20.47
CA GLU A 139 32.37 -12.09 21.58
C GLU A 139 31.42 -12.48 22.68
N ASN A 140 31.72 -13.55 23.39
CA ASN A 140 30.93 -13.98 24.52
C ASN A 140 31.80 -14.69 25.58
N ASN A 141 31.36 -14.57 26.82
CA ASN A 141 31.83 -15.31 27.97
C ASN A 141 30.63 -15.90 28.68
N PHE A 142 29.93 -16.81 28.00
CA PHE A 142 28.78 -17.48 28.61
C PHE A 142 29.25 -18.43 29.73
N LYS A 143 28.82 -18.15 30.95
CA LYS A 143 29.13 -18.97 32.14
C LYS A 143 27.86 -19.29 32.91
N GLY A 144 27.34 -20.48 32.69
CA GLY A 144 26.13 -20.91 33.36
C GLY A 144 24.84 -20.37 32.75
N GLN A 145 23.78 -20.38 33.54
CA GLN A 145 22.43 -19.96 33.11
C GLN A 145 21.78 -19.08 34.18
N ASN A 146 20.83 -18.29 33.78
CA ASN A 146 20.04 -17.42 34.64
C ASN A 146 18.56 -17.44 34.24
N GLU A 147 17.67 -17.20 35.21
CA GLU A 147 16.25 -17.00 34.93
C GLU A 147 15.95 -15.51 34.87
N VAL A 148 15.35 -15.08 33.79
CA VAL A 148 15.08 -13.66 33.53
C VAL A 148 13.64 -13.44 33.00
N SER A 149 13.02 -12.37 33.44
CA SER A 149 11.76 -11.92 32.88
C SER A 149 12.00 -11.13 31.57
N ALA A 150 10.99 -11.07 30.74
CA ALA A 150 11.05 -10.38 29.46
C ALA A 150 10.52 -8.96 29.57
N GLN A 151 11.18 -8.02 28.89
CA GLN A 151 10.72 -6.64 28.73
C GLN A 151 10.82 -6.18 27.30
N LEU A 152 9.69 -5.74 26.73
CA LEU A 152 9.62 -5.27 25.36
C LEU A 152 10.39 -3.96 25.18
N ASN A 153 11.12 -3.84 24.06
CA ASN A 153 11.82 -2.61 23.70
C ASN A 153 10.86 -1.62 23.03
N GLN A 154 10.47 -0.58 23.76
CA GLN A 154 9.58 0.47 23.26
C GLN A 154 10.18 1.29 22.11
N ASN A 155 11.52 1.31 21.99
CA ASN A 155 12.25 2.02 20.95
C ASN A 155 12.42 1.19 19.66
N PHE A 156 11.90 -0.04 19.63
CA PHE A 156 11.97 -0.87 18.43
C PHE A 156 11.04 -0.35 17.34
N LYS A 157 11.63 0.12 16.22
CA LYS A 157 10.88 0.80 15.13
C LYS A 157 10.66 -0.05 13.88
N SER A 158 11.21 -1.27 13.83
CA SER A 158 11.15 -2.08 12.61
C SER A 158 9.75 -2.64 12.29
N PHE A 159 8.91 -2.80 13.32
CA PHE A 159 7.47 -3.06 13.17
C PHE A 159 6.71 -2.59 14.41
N GLY A 160 5.44 -2.24 14.21
CA GLY A 160 4.57 -1.82 15.31
C GLY A 160 4.04 -3.01 16.11
N PHE A 161 3.80 -2.78 17.39
CA PHE A 161 3.12 -3.70 18.30
C PHE A 161 2.08 -2.97 19.15
N ASP A 162 1.05 -3.68 19.56
CA ASP A 162 -0.05 -3.11 20.32
C ASP A 162 0.35 -2.90 21.80
N LYS A 163 -0.32 -1.99 22.50
CA LYS A 163 -0.08 -1.76 23.92
C LYS A 163 -0.26 -3.03 24.78
N GLU A 164 -1.12 -3.93 24.34
CA GLU A 164 -1.35 -5.22 24.98
C GLU A 164 -0.07 -6.06 25.08
N TRP A 165 0.80 -6.02 24.06
CA TRP A 165 2.07 -6.73 24.09
C TRP A 165 2.96 -6.32 25.25
N GLN A 166 3.03 -5.03 25.53
CA GLN A 166 3.89 -4.51 26.59
C GLN A 166 3.46 -5.06 27.96
N ASN A 167 2.16 -5.05 28.20
CA ASN A 167 1.62 -5.55 29.48
C ASN A 167 1.77 -7.06 29.59
N THR A 168 1.43 -7.80 28.55
CA THR A 168 1.43 -9.27 28.56
C THR A 168 2.84 -9.85 28.61
N ILE A 169 3.78 -9.34 27.80
CA ILE A 169 5.16 -9.86 27.77
C ILE A 169 5.88 -9.63 29.11
N SER A 170 5.59 -8.51 29.79
CA SER A 170 6.23 -8.21 31.08
C SER A 170 5.81 -9.13 32.23
N ILE A 171 4.65 -9.76 32.12
CA ILE A 171 4.11 -10.70 33.16
C ILE A 171 4.31 -12.17 32.78
N TYR A 172 4.89 -12.47 31.66
CA TYR A 172 5.22 -13.84 31.28
C TYR A 172 6.20 -14.47 32.27
N PRO A 173 6.10 -15.79 32.47
CA PRO A 173 7.06 -16.53 33.28
C PRO A 173 8.49 -16.34 32.80
N PRO A 174 9.47 -16.35 33.73
CA PRO A 174 10.87 -16.17 33.35
C PRO A 174 11.34 -17.23 32.35
N LEU A 175 12.27 -16.83 31.48
CA LEU A 175 13.00 -17.71 30.57
C LEU A 175 14.35 -18.07 31.16
N SER A 176 14.80 -19.30 30.91
CA SER A 176 16.16 -19.71 31.20
C SER A 176 17.08 -19.24 30.07
N VAL A 177 18.04 -18.34 30.36
CA VAL A 177 18.95 -17.77 29.41
C VAL A 177 20.40 -18.09 29.76
N PRO A 178 21.30 -18.15 28.77
CA PRO A 178 22.75 -18.27 29.06
C PRO A 178 23.24 -16.99 29.74
N PHE A 179 23.93 -17.15 30.86
CA PHE A 179 24.48 -16.02 31.59
C PHE A 179 25.77 -15.50 30.91
N SER A 180 25.86 -14.22 30.69
CA SER A 180 27.07 -13.53 30.24
C SER A 180 27.23 -12.19 30.96
N ILE A 181 28.44 -11.81 31.27
CA ILE A 181 28.75 -10.48 31.80
C ILE A 181 28.60 -9.41 30.74
N ASN A 182 28.80 -9.79 29.48
CA ASN A 182 28.71 -8.85 28.35
C ASN A 182 28.20 -9.59 27.10
N TYR A 183 27.14 -9.04 26.48
CA TYR A 183 26.58 -9.54 25.22
C TYR A 183 27.05 -8.62 24.08
N ASN A 184 28.22 -8.92 23.50
CA ASN A 184 28.77 -8.14 22.40
C ASN A 184 28.13 -8.54 21.07
N LEU A 185 27.10 -7.79 20.67
CA LEU A 185 26.39 -8.02 19.41
C LEU A 185 27.08 -7.30 18.23
N VAL A 186 26.76 -7.75 17.00
CA VAL A 186 27.17 -7.05 15.79
C VAL A 186 26.46 -5.69 15.69
N PRO A 187 27.06 -4.66 15.02
CA PRO A 187 26.49 -3.31 14.93
C PRO A 187 25.13 -3.23 14.26
N THR A 188 24.77 -4.24 13.46
CA THR A 188 23.46 -4.33 12.78
C THR A 188 22.37 -4.91 13.66
N ALA A 189 22.69 -5.27 14.91
CA ALA A 189 21.73 -5.85 15.83
C ALA A 189 20.65 -4.84 16.25
N LYS A 190 19.40 -5.32 16.33
CA LYS A 190 18.21 -4.58 16.76
C LYS A 190 17.47 -5.43 17.80
N GLU A 191 17.44 -5.00 19.02
CA GLU A 191 16.85 -5.74 20.12
C GLU A 191 15.35 -5.49 20.22
N LEU A 192 14.55 -6.55 20.19
CA LEU A 192 13.09 -6.51 20.36
C LEU A 192 12.67 -6.70 21.81
N VAL A 193 13.29 -7.64 22.51
CA VAL A 193 12.98 -7.98 23.91
C VAL A 193 14.27 -8.00 24.70
N PHE A 194 14.25 -7.30 25.83
CA PHE A 194 15.35 -7.26 26.79
C PHE A 194 15.09 -8.17 27.99
N GLN A 195 16.17 -8.53 28.67
CA GLN A 195 16.13 -9.18 29.96
C GLN A 195 15.70 -8.19 31.06
N SER A 196 14.94 -8.66 32.00
CA SER A 196 14.61 -7.96 33.23
C SER A 196 14.88 -8.85 34.41
N ILE A 197 15.61 -8.35 35.40
CA ILE A 197 15.95 -9.08 36.66
C ILE A 197 15.40 -8.25 37.81
N ASN A 198 14.55 -8.86 38.65
CA ASN A 198 13.88 -8.18 39.78
C ASN A 198 13.17 -6.86 39.35
N GLY A 199 12.56 -6.85 38.17
CA GLY A 199 11.86 -5.68 37.63
C GLY A 199 12.79 -4.59 37.00
N LEU A 200 14.10 -4.75 37.10
CA LEU A 200 15.06 -3.83 36.51
C LEU A 200 15.38 -4.27 35.06
N LYS A 201 15.15 -3.36 34.11
CA LYS A 201 15.53 -3.58 32.71
C LYS A 201 17.05 -3.64 32.58
N MET A 202 17.54 -4.72 31.99
CA MET A 202 18.94 -4.89 31.63
C MET A 202 19.11 -4.56 30.14
N ASN A 203 20.31 -4.10 29.74
CA ASN A 203 20.62 -3.89 28.32
C ASN A 203 21.07 -5.20 27.64
N TYR A 204 20.57 -6.33 28.11
CA TYR A 204 20.87 -7.65 27.58
C TYR A 204 19.67 -8.17 26.80
N PRO A 205 19.86 -8.61 25.54
CA PRO A 205 18.75 -9.04 24.70
C PRO A 205 18.22 -10.43 25.13
N ILE A 206 16.93 -10.66 24.89
CA ILE A 206 16.31 -11.99 24.81
C ILE A 206 16.00 -12.30 23.35
N ILE A 207 15.34 -11.38 22.65
CA ILE A 207 15.05 -11.51 21.22
C ILE A 207 15.66 -10.32 20.50
N TYR A 208 16.50 -10.62 19.52
CA TYR A 208 17.09 -9.60 18.65
C TYR A 208 17.19 -10.09 17.20
N PHE A 209 17.40 -9.14 16.32
CA PHE A 209 17.60 -9.36 14.90
C PHE A 209 18.92 -8.78 14.48
N PHE A 210 19.52 -9.32 13.43
CA PHE A 210 20.68 -8.75 12.78
C PHE A 210 20.63 -9.04 11.28
N SER A 211 21.38 -8.26 10.49
CA SER A 211 21.45 -8.45 9.05
C SER A 211 22.84 -8.86 8.62
N SER A 212 22.92 -9.80 7.70
CA SER A 212 24.13 -10.23 7.04
C SER A 212 23.87 -10.30 5.54
N LYS A 213 24.56 -9.49 4.72
CA LYS A 213 24.35 -9.38 3.27
C LYS A 213 22.87 -9.13 2.91
N ASP A 214 22.22 -8.17 3.56
CA ASP A 214 20.81 -7.79 3.38
C ASP A 214 19.76 -8.85 3.79
N ILE A 215 20.20 -9.96 4.39
CA ILE A 215 19.33 -11.00 4.91
C ILE A 215 19.20 -10.85 6.41
N LYS A 216 17.95 -10.91 6.88
CA LYS A 216 17.64 -10.80 8.29
C LYS A 216 17.72 -12.14 8.97
N HIS A 217 18.32 -12.13 10.13
CA HIS A 217 18.38 -13.28 11.03
C HIS A 217 17.85 -12.85 12.40
N GLY A 218 17.07 -13.72 13.01
CA GLY A 218 16.57 -13.52 14.36
C GLY A 218 17.18 -14.51 15.35
N VAL A 219 17.35 -14.07 16.59
CA VAL A 219 17.87 -14.91 17.65
C VAL A 219 17.00 -14.76 18.90
N LEU A 220 16.67 -15.87 19.51
CA LEU A 220 16.14 -15.97 20.85
C LEU A 220 17.23 -16.55 21.75
N LEU A 221 17.72 -15.75 22.70
CA LEU A 221 18.63 -16.18 23.75
C LEU A 221 17.81 -16.77 24.89
N GLY A 222 17.77 -18.06 24.99
CA GLY A 222 17.06 -18.75 26.06
C GLY A 222 16.07 -19.79 25.57
N GLU A 223 15.44 -20.45 26.55
CA GLU A 223 14.41 -21.47 26.37
C GLU A 223 13.29 -21.30 27.39
N GLY A 224 12.15 -21.96 27.10
CA GLY A 224 10.99 -21.93 27.99
C GLY A 224 9.83 -21.08 27.48
N ILE A 225 9.81 -20.72 26.18
CA ILE A 225 8.70 -19.96 25.57
C ILE A 225 7.36 -20.71 25.59
N TRP A 226 7.38 -22.03 25.72
CA TRP A 226 6.17 -22.83 25.95
C TRP A 226 5.43 -22.38 27.21
N ARG A 227 6.16 -21.92 28.26
CA ARG A 227 5.58 -21.38 29.51
C ARG A 227 4.78 -20.09 29.22
N TRP A 228 5.26 -19.24 28.30
CA TRP A 228 4.55 -18.02 27.86
C TRP A 228 3.20 -18.37 27.25
N LYS A 229 3.22 -19.31 26.28
CA LYS A 229 1.99 -19.83 25.67
C LYS A 229 1.01 -20.34 26.69
N MET A 230 1.47 -21.23 27.61
CA MET A 230 0.62 -21.83 28.62
C MET A 230 0.07 -20.82 29.62
N TYR A 231 0.91 -19.87 30.02
CA TYR A 231 0.50 -18.81 30.95
C TYR A 231 -0.63 -17.97 30.35
N GLU A 232 -0.45 -17.46 29.12
CA GLU A 232 -1.44 -16.63 28.44
C GLU A 232 -2.73 -17.44 28.20
N TYR A 233 -2.60 -18.67 27.71
CA TYR A 233 -3.74 -19.56 27.48
C TYR A 233 -4.57 -19.81 28.75
N ASN A 234 -3.93 -20.01 29.88
CA ASN A 234 -4.63 -20.18 31.17
C ASN A 234 -5.38 -18.92 31.62
N GLN A 235 -4.91 -17.73 31.23
CA GLN A 235 -5.55 -16.46 31.62
C GLN A 235 -6.71 -16.06 30.68
N THR A 236 -6.58 -16.35 29.40
CA THR A 236 -7.46 -15.79 28.36
C THR A 236 -8.17 -16.84 27.49
N ASN A 237 -7.92 -18.14 27.72
CA ASN A 237 -8.29 -19.26 26.84
C ASN A 237 -7.80 -19.11 25.37
N ASP A 238 -6.91 -18.18 25.14
CA ASP A 238 -6.25 -17.96 23.85
C ASP A 238 -4.88 -17.32 24.11
N ALA A 239 -3.88 -17.63 23.30
CA ALA A 239 -2.55 -17.04 23.44
C ALA A 239 -2.27 -16.09 22.26
N LYS A 240 -3.09 -15.02 22.16
CA LYS A 240 -3.05 -14.07 21.02
C LYS A 240 -1.75 -13.30 20.94
N VAL A 241 -1.24 -12.79 22.06
CA VAL A 241 0.00 -12.02 22.10
C VAL A 241 1.17 -12.90 21.73
N PHE A 242 1.24 -14.12 22.27
CA PHE A 242 2.25 -15.12 21.93
C PHE A 242 2.23 -15.44 20.42
N LYS A 243 1.05 -15.75 19.86
CA LYS A 243 0.90 -16.00 18.42
C LYS A 243 1.32 -14.80 17.60
N SER A 244 0.86 -13.60 17.96
CA SER A 244 1.13 -12.40 17.20
C SER A 244 2.61 -11.99 17.26
N LEU A 245 3.29 -12.22 18.39
CA LEU A 245 4.72 -12.02 18.57
C LEU A 245 5.52 -12.85 17.55
N PHE A 246 5.37 -14.18 17.61
CA PHE A 246 6.13 -15.06 16.71
C PHE A 246 5.75 -14.89 15.24
N LYS A 247 4.48 -14.63 14.95
CA LYS A 247 4.04 -14.27 13.59
C LYS A 247 4.78 -13.04 13.06
N LYS A 248 4.81 -11.95 13.84
CA LYS A 248 5.52 -10.71 13.42
C LYS A 248 7.03 -10.91 13.32
N VAL A 249 7.62 -11.70 14.24
CA VAL A 249 9.04 -12.08 14.17
C VAL A 249 9.34 -12.77 12.83
N ILE A 250 8.56 -13.79 12.47
CA ILE A 250 8.76 -14.53 11.22
C ILE A 250 8.48 -13.66 9.99
N GLN A 251 7.41 -12.87 10.02
CA GLN A 251 7.13 -11.92 8.94
C GLN A 251 8.27 -10.92 8.74
N TYR A 252 8.82 -10.37 9.82
CA TYR A 252 9.93 -9.42 9.77
C TYR A 252 11.19 -10.02 9.14
N LEU A 253 11.53 -11.26 9.50
CA LEU A 253 12.69 -11.97 8.95
C LEU A 253 12.56 -12.23 7.44
N LYS A 254 11.35 -12.47 6.98
CA LYS A 254 11.07 -12.76 5.56
C LYS A 254 11.05 -11.51 4.67
N ILE A 255 10.90 -10.34 5.24
CA ILE A 255 11.05 -9.09 4.50
C ILE A 255 12.54 -8.95 4.16
N THR A 256 12.94 -9.55 3.06
CA THR A 256 14.25 -9.28 2.46
C THR A 256 14.30 -7.79 2.11
N GLU A 257 15.30 -7.07 2.57
CA GLU A 257 15.48 -5.65 2.26
C GLU A 257 15.93 -5.41 0.79
N LYS A 258 15.59 -6.28 -0.12
CA LYS A 258 15.38 -5.90 -1.52
C LYS A 258 14.04 -5.15 -1.64
N LYS A 259 13.78 -4.21 -0.75
CA LYS A 259 12.93 -3.09 -1.11
C LYS A 259 13.65 -2.47 -2.29
N SER A 260 13.07 -2.65 -3.47
CA SER A 260 13.47 -1.85 -4.62
C SER A 260 13.53 -0.41 -4.12
N ARG A 261 14.73 0.18 -4.08
CA ARG A 261 14.92 1.58 -3.65
C ARG A 261 14.03 2.53 -4.44
N LEU A 262 13.49 2.05 -5.55
CA LEU A 262 12.52 2.72 -6.40
C LEU A 262 11.19 1.97 -6.37
N ASN A 263 10.16 2.57 -5.82
CA ASN A 263 8.80 2.07 -5.78
C ASN A 263 7.94 2.90 -6.74
N ILE A 264 7.35 2.25 -7.76
CA ILE A 264 6.53 2.95 -8.76
C ILE A 264 5.17 2.28 -8.81
N MET A 265 4.12 3.09 -8.70
CA MET A 265 2.74 2.69 -8.87
C MET A 265 2.22 3.26 -10.19
N VAL A 266 1.99 2.37 -11.14
CA VAL A 266 1.35 2.67 -12.42
C VAL A 266 0.07 1.86 -12.48
N PRO A 267 -1.10 2.47 -12.71
CA PRO A 267 -2.34 1.75 -12.97
C PRO A 267 -2.15 0.82 -14.19
N LYS A 268 -2.54 -0.44 -14.07
CA LYS A 268 -2.39 -1.40 -15.16
C LYS A 268 -3.33 -1.14 -16.33
N GLU A 269 -4.46 -0.51 -16.06
CA GLU A 269 -5.47 -0.14 -17.04
C GLU A 269 -5.97 1.26 -16.73
N ASN A 270 -6.08 2.10 -17.74
CA ASN A 270 -6.65 3.44 -17.65
C ASN A 270 -7.51 3.72 -18.89
N PHE A 271 -8.42 4.69 -18.79
CA PHE A 271 -9.31 5.05 -19.88
C PHE A 271 -8.74 6.19 -20.71
N VAL A 272 -9.02 6.19 -22.03
CA VAL A 272 -8.51 7.18 -22.99
C VAL A 272 -8.91 8.62 -22.66
N ASP A 273 -10.05 8.79 -21.98
CA ASP A 273 -10.61 10.08 -21.53
C ASP A 273 -10.11 10.52 -20.15
N GLN A 274 -9.20 9.77 -19.56
CA GLN A 274 -8.64 10.07 -18.24
C GLN A 274 -7.13 10.24 -18.29
N SER A 275 -6.65 11.13 -17.43
CA SER A 275 -5.22 11.24 -17.19
C SER A 275 -4.70 10.02 -16.43
N LEU A 276 -3.54 9.50 -16.85
CA LEU A 276 -2.83 8.43 -16.14
C LEU A 276 -1.96 9.06 -15.04
N ASN A 277 -2.33 8.82 -13.79
CA ASN A 277 -1.57 9.29 -12.64
C ASN A 277 -0.57 8.22 -12.19
N ILE A 278 0.69 8.57 -12.16
CA ILE A 278 1.82 7.72 -11.77
C ILE A 278 2.40 8.28 -10.49
N TYR A 279 2.63 7.41 -9.51
CA TYR A 279 3.25 7.79 -8.25
C TYR A 279 4.54 7.01 -8.05
N GLY A 280 5.56 7.68 -7.52
CA GLY A 280 6.87 7.10 -7.25
C GLY A 280 7.37 7.44 -5.86
N GLU A 281 8.11 6.51 -5.26
CA GLU A 281 8.87 6.72 -4.04
C GLU A 281 10.30 6.24 -4.28
N TYR A 282 11.26 7.05 -3.90
CA TYR A 282 12.66 6.67 -3.94
C TYR A 282 13.26 6.73 -2.53
N TYR A 283 14.03 5.71 -2.20
CA TYR A 283 14.69 5.55 -0.91
C TYR A 283 16.21 5.54 -1.09
N ASN A 284 16.91 6.29 -0.23
CA ASN A 284 18.37 6.26 -0.17
C ASN A 284 18.90 4.93 0.39
N GLU A 285 20.22 4.80 0.56
CA GLU A 285 20.85 3.59 1.13
C GLU A 285 20.46 3.33 2.59
N LEU A 286 20.00 4.35 3.30
CA LEU A 286 19.50 4.28 4.68
C LEU A 286 17.99 4.00 4.75
N ILE A 287 17.34 3.73 3.60
CA ILE A 287 15.88 3.49 3.49
C ILE A 287 15.06 4.70 3.96
N GLU A 288 15.62 5.89 3.84
CA GLU A 288 14.90 7.14 4.03
C GLU A 288 14.37 7.63 2.69
N ILE A 289 13.18 8.24 2.69
CA ILE A 289 12.62 8.86 1.48
C ILE A 289 13.57 9.97 1.03
N ASN A 290 13.97 9.91 -0.23
CA ASN A 290 14.84 10.92 -0.83
C ASN A 290 14.18 11.47 -2.09
N ASN A 291 13.95 12.78 -2.11
CA ASN A 291 13.33 13.51 -3.21
C ASN A 291 14.33 14.38 -4.00
N ASP A 292 15.66 14.19 -3.76
CA ASP A 292 16.73 14.99 -4.38
C ASP A 292 17.29 14.33 -5.66
N VAL A 293 16.64 13.30 -6.18
CA VAL A 293 17.08 12.60 -7.39
C VAL A 293 16.07 12.78 -8.52
N ASP A 294 16.55 12.77 -9.75
CA ASP A 294 15.67 12.81 -10.91
C ASP A 294 15.21 11.40 -11.27
N ILE A 295 13.89 11.24 -11.38
CA ILE A 295 13.25 9.99 -11.80
C ILE A 295 12.64 10.19 -13.18
N ILE A 296 13.13 9.41 -14.14
CA ILE A 296 12.71 9.49 -15.53
C ILE A 296 11.76 8.33 -15.84
N PHE A 297 10.55 8.65 -16.24
CA PHE A 297 9.56 7.70 -16.75
C PHE A 297 9.59 7.70 -18.26
N SER A 298 10.01 6.60 -18.84
CA SER A 298 10.05 6.40 -20.29
C SER A 298 8.98 5.39 -20.67
N TYR A 299 8.20 5.67 -21.69
CA TYR A 299 7.14 4.79 -22.17
C TYR A 299 7.10 4.74 -23.69
N SER A 300 6.64 3.63 -24.22
CA SER A 300 6.45 3.44 -25.67
C SER A 300 5.30 2.48 -25.91
N LYS A 301 4.54 2.72 -26.95
CA LYS A 301 3.62 1.78 -27.52
C LYS A 301 4.38 0.86 -28.49
N GLU A 302 3.94 -0.38 -28.63
CA GLU A 302 4.63 -1.35 -29.49
C GLU A 302 4.77 -0.82 -30.94
N GLY A 303 6.01 -0.72 -31.42
CA GLY A 303 6.33 -0.19 -32.76
C GLY A 303 6.39 1.35 -32.85
N GLU A 304 6.17 2.09 -31.76
CA GLU A 304 6.21 3.54 -31.74
C GLU A 304 7.45 4.10 -31.03
N GLN A 305 7.67 5.41 -31.21
CA GLN A 305 8.80 6.12 -30.61
C GLN A 305 8.70 6.14 -29.05
N LYS A 306 9.84 6.03 -28.39
CA LYS A 306 9.94 6.12 -26.90
C LYS A 306 9.83 7.57 -26.46
N PHE A 307 8.91 7.86 -25.55
CA PHE A 307 8.74 9.15 -24.89
C PHE A 307 9.29 9.08 -23.48
N SER A 308 9.86 10.18 -22.98
CA SER A 308 10.39 10.27 -21.63
C SER A 308 9.92 11.55 -20.95
N LYS A 309 9.51 11.45 -19.68
CA LYS A 309 9.13 12.56 -18.82
C LYS A 309 9.69 12.36 -17.43
N ASN A 310 10.05 13.45 -16.74
CA ASN A 310 10.50 13.41 -15.37
C ASN A 310 9.29 13.40 -14.43
N LEU A 311 9.40 12.62 -13.35
CA LEU A 311 8.46 12.71 -12.24
C LEU A 311 8.74 13.97 -11.44
N ILE A 312 7.69 14.62 -10.96
CA ILE A 312 7.76 15.85 -10.17
C ILE A 312 7.90 15.48 -8.69
N PRO A 313 8.96 15.93 -8.00
CA PRO A 313 9.12 15.67 -6.57
C PRO A 313 8.04 16.42 -5.75
N ARG A 314 7.49 15.72 -4.75
CA ARG A 314 6.61 16.24 -3.70
C ARG A 314 7.24 15.99 -2.33
N ASN A 315 6.59 16.36 -1.24
CA ASN A 315 7.18 16.23 0.09
C ASN A 315 7.70 14.81 0.42
N ASN A 316 6.95 13.76 0.07
CA ASN A 316 7.29 12.38 0.41
C ASN A 316 7.15 11.39 -0.77
N TYR A 317 6.88 11.87 -1.97
CA TYR A 317 6.69 11.06 -3.16
C TYR A 317 6.96 11.86 -4.42
N TYR A 318 6.96 11.19 -5.55
CA TYR A 318 7.02 11.79 -6.89
C TYR A 318 5.68 11.53 -7.59
N ASP A 319 5.22 12.49 -8.38
CA ASP A 319 4.03 12.32 -9.22
C ASP A 319 4.31 12.67 -10.68
N LEU A 320 3.57 12.02 -11.57
CA LEU A 320 3.54 12.34 -12.99
C LEU A 320 2.13 12.10 -13.50
N ASN A 321 1.61 13.10 -14.23
CA ASN A 321 0.33 13.00 -14.91
C ASN A 321 0.57 12.94 -16.42
N LEU A 322 0.07 11.89 -17.09
CA LEU A 322 0.11 11.71 -18.52
C LEU A 322 -1.29 11.85 -19.10
N GLU A 323 -1.43 12.74 -20.08
CA GLU A 323 -2.68 13.02 -20.79
C GLU A 323 -2.52 12.74 -22.28
N GLY A 324 -3.64 12.49 -22.97
CA GLY A 324 -3.68 12.35 -24.42
C GLY A 324 -3.05 11.05 -24.96
N LEU A 325 -3.02 9.99 -24.14
CA LEU A 325 -2.53 8.68 -24.57
C LEU A 325 -3.57 8.00 -25.49
N SER A 326 -3.12 7.44 -26.62
CA SER A 326 -3.96 6.67 -27.53
C SER A 326 -4.28 5.28 -26.98
N ILE A 327 -5.38 4.68 -27.43
CA ILE A 327 -5.75 3.31 -27.04
C ILE A 327 -4.66 2.33 -27.47
N GLY A 328 -4.27 1.41 -26.58
CA GLY A 328 -3.30 0.37 -26.82
C GLY A 328 -2.48 -0.02 -25.58
N ASP A 329 -1.57 -0.94 -25.78
CA ASP A 329 -0.66 -1.43 -24.76
C ASP A 329 0.66 -0.66 -24.79
N TYR A 330 1.12 -0.26 -23.62
CA TYR A 330 2.34 0.51 -23.43
C TYR A 330 3.30 -0.23 -22.53
N ASN A 331 4.56 -0.22 -22.89
CA ASN A 331 5.66 -0.64 -22.03
C ASN A 331 6.32 0.59 -21.43
N TYR A 332 6.71 0.52 -20.16
CA TYR A 332 7.43 1.59 -19.49
C TYR A 332 8.71 1.10 -18.81
N GLU A 333 9.64 2.01 -18.70
CA GLU A 333 10.88 1.88 -17.93
C GLU A 333 11.05 3.14 -17.08
N VAL A 334 11.25 2.96 -15.78
CA VAL A 334 11.56 4.07 -14.86
C VAL A 334 12.99 3.95 -14.44
N THR A 335 13.75 5.03 -14.54
CA THR A 335 15.16 5.09 -14.17
C THR A 335 15.42 6.23 -13.22
N VAL A 336 16.30 6.00 -12.24
CA VAL A 336 16.82 7.05 -11.35
C VAL A 336 18.13 7.55 -11.93
N ASP A 337 18.21 8.85 -12.19
CA ASP A 337 19.43 9.49 -12.71
C ASP A 337 20.34 9.97 -11.58
N GLY A 338 21.63 10.20 -11.90
CA GLY A 338 22.62 10.70 -10.95
C GLY A 338 23.22 9.68 -9.98
N LEU A 339 22.87 8.40 -10.08
CA LEU A 339 23.43 7.35 -9.22
C LEU A 339 24.60 6.62 -9.89
N LYS A 340 25.61 6.23 -9.08
CA LYS A 340 26.73 5.37 -9.55
C LYS A 340 26.24 4.03 -10.12
N ASN A 341 25.17 3.48 -9.55
CA ASN A 341 24.52 2.26 -10.02
C ASN A 341 23.13 2.60 -10.55
N LYS A 342 22.87 2.28 -11.81
CA LYS A 342 21.58 2.52 -12.46
C LYS A 342 20.49 1.68 -11.78
N ILE A 343 19.50 2.34 -11.17
CA ILE A 343 18.31 1.71 -10.63
C ILE A 343 17.20 1.88 -11.66
N SER A 344 16.61 0.77 -12.11
CA SER A 344 15.50 0.80 -13.05
C SER A 344 14.39 -0.17 -12.65
N LYS A 345 13.16 0.16 -13.07
CA LYS A 345 11.97 -0.68 -12.91
C LYS A 345 11.16 -0.63 -14.19
N ASN A 346 10.76 -1.79 -14.69
CA ASN A 346 10.01 -1.93 -15.94
C ASN A 346 8.61 -2.48 -15.65
N GLY A 347 7.68 -2.19 -16.53
CA GLY A 347 6.32 -2.73 -16.48
C GLY A 347 5.53 -2.35 -17.72
N SER A 348 4.23 -2.65 -17.69
CA SER A 348 3.30 -2.34 -18.77
C SER A 348 1.98 -1.82 -18.21
N PHE A 349 1.27 -1.04 -19.03
CA PHE A 349 -0.08 -0.58 -18.78
C PHE A 349 -0.86 -0.52 -20.09
N SER A 350 -2.19 -0.55 -20.01
CA SER A 350 -3.08 -0.50 -21.17
C SER A 350 -3.99 0.71 -21.09
N ILE A 351 -4.16 1.40 -22.22
CA ILE A 351 -5.18 2.43 -22.37
C ILE A 351 -6.34 1.83 -23.17
N VAL A 352 -7.52 1.83 -22.53
CA VAL A 352 -8.73 1.24 -23.10
C VAL A 352 -9.78 2.29 -23.38
N ASN A 353 -10.71 1.94 -24.28
CA ASN A 353 -11.83 2.83 -24.58
C ASN A 353 -12.78 2.95 -23.39
N SER A 354 -13.20 4.18 -23.08
CA SER A 354 -14.20 4.43 -22.06
C SER A 354 -15.58 3.98 -22.54
N GLN A 355 -16.13 2.98 -21.89
CA GLN A 355 -17.54 2.59 -22.12
C GLN A 355 -18.48 3.21 -21.05
N ARG A 356 -18.04 4.28 -20.39
CA ARG A 356 -18.78 4.90 -19.29
C ARG A 356 -20.19 5.35 -19.69
N GLU A 357 -20.34 5.92 -20.86
CA GLU A 357 -21.64 6.36 -21.35
C GLU A 357 -22.60 5.17 -21.58
N LYS A 358 -22.08 4.03 -22.03
CA LYS A 358 -22.88 2.81 -22.20
C LYS A 358 -23.16 2.09 -20.89
N MET A 359 -22.29 2.24 -19.88
CA MET A 359 -22.46 1.62 -18.57
C MET A 359 -23.32 2.46 -17.62
N ASN A 360 -23.23 3.79 -17.70
CA ASN A 360 -23.98 4.74 -16.87
C ASN A 360 -25.17 5.31 -17.65
N THR A 361 -26.23 4.51 -17.80
CA THR A 361 -27.47 4.94 -18.45
C THR A 361 -28.44 5.62 -17.48
N VAL A 362 -28.11 5.71 -16.19
CA VAL A 362 -28.92 6.38 -15.19
C VAL A 362 -28.58 7.86 -15.16
N ALA A 363 -29.62 8.71 -15.32
CA ALA A 363 -29.45 10.16 -15.23
C ALA A 363 -28.90 10.55 -13.85
N ASN A 364 -27.85 11.37 -13.83
CA ASN A 364 -27.29 11.89 -12.58
C ASN A 364 -28.13 13.08 -12.08
N PHE A 365 -29.16 12.78 -11.32
CA PHE A 365 -30.10 13.78 -10.78
C PHE A 365 -29.42 14.80 -9.84
N GLN A 366 -28.30 14.44 -9.18
CA GLN A 366 -27.52 15.38 -8.37
C GLN A 366 -26.87 16.45 -9.24
N ASN A 367 -26.23 16.06 -10.32
CA ASN A 367 -25.62 17.03 -11.27
C ASN A 367 -26.69 17.87 -11.97
N LEU A 368 -27.82 17.27 -12.36
CA LEU A 368 -28.93 18.00 -12.95
C LEU A 368 -29.52 19.03 -11.97
N SER A 369 -29.56 18.73 -10.67
CA SER A 369 -30.03 19.67 -9.64
C SER A 369 -29.07 20.82 -9.42
N THR A 370 -27.75 20.62 -9.58
CA THR A 370 -26.73 21.68 -9.43
C THR A 370 -26.69 22.62 -10.64
N ILE A 371 -27.00 22.14 -11.83
CA ILE A 371 -27.08 22.98 -13.07
C ILE A 371 -28.27 23.92 -13.01
N ASN A 372 -29.36 23.51 -12.37
CA ASN A 372 -30.53 24.35 -12.24
C ASN A 372 -30.36 25.33 -11.04
N GLN A 373 -30.24 26.63 -11.34
CA GLN A 373 -30.07 27.70 -10.33
C GLN A 373 -31.17 27.68 -9.25
N ASN A 374 -32.32 27.08 -9.51
CA ASN A 374 -33.44 26.96 -8.56
C ASN A 374 -33.47 25.59 -7.83
N GLY A 375 -32.49 24.70 -8.02
CA GLY A 375 -32.33 23.47 -7.29
C GLY A 375 -33.40 22.41 -7.46
N LYS A 376 -34.26 22.49 -8.47
CA LYS A 376 -35.37 21.54 -8.71
C LYS A 376 -35.23 20.86 -10.06
N SER A 377 -35.00 19.57 -10.05
CA SER A 377 -35.07 18.68 -11.22
C SER A 377 -36.39 17.90 -11.16
N TYR A 378 -37.01 17.67 -12.31
CA TYR A 378 -38.26 16.91 -12.44
C TYR A 378 -37.99 15.66 -13.23
N SER A 379 -38.49 14.51 -12.75
CA SER A 379 -38.50 13.27 -13.52
C SER A 379 -39.71 13.24 -14.47
N LEU A 380 -39.68 12.38 -15.49
CA LEU A 380 -40.81 12.19 -16.38
C LEU A 380 -42.10 11.78 -15.64
N SER A 381 -41.98 11.08 -14.52
CA SER A 381 -43.10 10.70 -13.68
C SER A 381 -43.76 11.90 -12.94
N ASN A 382 -43.06 13.02 -12.84
CA ASN A 382 -43.55 14.24 -12.18
C ASN A 382 -43.74 15.39 -13.18
N PHE A 383 -43.92 15.07 -14.46
CA PHE A 383 -44.04 16.06 -15.53
C PHE A 383 -45.26 16.96 -15.34
N ASP A 384 -46.38 16.41 -14.86
CA ASP A 384 -47.61 17.17 -14.59
C ASP A 384 -47.35 18.27 -13.53
N GLN A 385 -46.57 17.99 -12.51
CA GLN A 385 -46.20 19.00 -11.51
C GLN A 385 -45.34 20.12 -12.08
N LEU A 386 -44.51 19.83 -13.10
CA LEU A 386 -43.79 20.86 -13.85
C LEU A 386 -44.72 21.75 -14.62
N ILE A 387 -45.70 21.15 -15.34
CA ILE A 387 -46.72 21.88 -16.13
C ILE A 387 -47.54 22.79 -15.23
N ASP A 388 -48.02 22.31 -14.09
CA ASP A 388 -48.82 23.08 -13.14
C ASP A 388 -48.01 24.30 -12.60
N LYS A 389 -46.75 24.11 -12.31
CA LYS A 389 -45.84 25.21 -11.89
C LYS A 389 -45.56 26.21 -13.00
N LEU A 390 -45.40 25.74 -14.23
CA LEU A 390 -45.17 26.63 -15.35
C LEU A 390 -46.44 27.47 -15.64
N ILE A 391 -47.63 26.88 -15.51
CA ILE A 391 -48.92 27.58 -15.64
C ILE A 391 -49.05 28.62 -14.52
N LEU A 392 -48.77 28.24 -13.26
CA LEU A 392 -48.81 29.17 -12.12
C LEU A 392 -47.82 30.33 -12.27
N ASN A 393 -46.60 30.06 -12.71
CA ASN A 393 -45.62 31.11 -12.95
C ASN A 393 -45.90 31.96 -14.19
N ALA A 394 -46.61 31.41 -15.19
CA ALA A 394 -47.07 32.17 -16.36
C ALA A 394 -48.21 33.10 -16.00
N GLY A 395 -49.09 32.67 -15.07
CA GLY A 395 -50.20 33.50 -14.59
C GLY A 395 -49.73 34.66 -13.66
N SER A 396 -48.57 34.53 -13.01
CA SER A 396 -48.01 35.55 -12.12
C SER A 396 -47.09 36.55 -12.82
N LYS A 397 -46.63 36.27 -14.01
CA LYS A 397 -45.91 37.26 -14.82
C LYS A 397 -46.91 38.06 -15.58
N ASN A 398 -47.29 39.21 -15.05
CA ASN A 398 -47.87 40.28 -15.85
C ASN A 398 -46.96 40.43 -17.08
N LYS A 399 -47.49 39.99 -18.26
CA LYS A 399 -46.88 40.36 -19.49
C LYS A 399 -46.97 41.88 -19.54
N ALA A 400 -45.87 42.56 -19.27
CA ALA A 400 -45.76 43.94 -19.70
C ALA A 400 -45.89 43.88 -21.22
N HIS A 401 -47.12 44.09 -21.71
CA HIS A 401 -47.33 44.45 -23.09
C HIS A 401 -46.64 45.80 -23.26
N LEU A 402 -45.49 45.84 -23.81
CA LEU A 402 -44.96 47.01 -24.48
C LEU A 402 -45.83 47.26 -25.68
N GLU A 403 -46.99 47.95 -25.48
CA GLU A 403 -47.66 48.64 -26.57
C GLU A 403 -46.68 49.73 -26.99
N GLU A 404 -45.93 49.52 -28.05
CA GLU A 404 -45.32 50.59 -28.82
C GLU A 404 -46.47 51.38 -29.41
N LYS A 405 -46.97 52.38 -28.67
CA LYS A 405 -47.79 53.44 -29.27
C LYS A 405 -46.86 54.29 -30.10
N ALA A 406 -46.77 54.01 -31.38
CA ALA A 406 -46.23 54.92 -32.33
C ALA A 406 -47.11 56.20 -32.26
N LYS A 407 -46.64 57.26 -31.64
CA LYS A 407 -47.30 58.53 -31.60
C LYS A 407 -46.90 59.25 -32.85
N ASP A 408 -47.89 59.34 -33.79
CA ASP A 408 -47.67 60.16 -34.95
C ASP A 408 -47.25 61.56 -34.53
N VAL A 409 -46.03 61.89 -34.74
CA VAL A 409 -45.46 63.21 -34.44
C VAL A 409 -46.02 64.27 -35.36
N ILE A 410 -46.53 63.84 -36.52
CA ILE A 410 -47.18 64.76 -37.51
C ILE A 410 -48.67 64.80 -37.21
N ASN A 411 -49.04 65.60 -36.24
CA ASN A 411 -50.46 65.90 -36.00
C ASN A 411 -50.85 67.15 -36.83
N TYR A 412 -52.06 67.16 -37.38
CA TYR A 412 -52.59 68.27 -38.16
C TYR A 412 -52.40 69.66 -37.52
N LYS A 413 -52.25 69.73 -36.19
CA LYS A 413 -51.93 70.91 -35.39
C LYS A 413 -50.55 71.48 -35.72
N TRP A 414 -49.59 70.69 -36.09
CA TRP A 414 -48.26 71.13 -36.50
C TRP A 414 -48.30 71.69 -37.93
N LEU A 415 -49.22 71.21 -38.81
CA LEU A 415 -49.43 71.64 -40.10
C LEU A 415 -50.03 73.09 -40.12
N ILE A 416 -50.95 73.36 -39.14
CA ILE A 416 -51.50 74.69 -38.94
C ILE A 416 -50.39 75.66 -38.48
N LEU A 417 -49.51 75.26 -37.61
CA LEU A 417 -48.38 76.11 -37.15
C LEU A 417 -47.41 76.39 -38.30
N LEU A 418 -47.16 75.43 -39.15
CA LEU A 418 -46.24 75.54 -40.34
C LEU A 418 -46.85 76.45 -41.40
N LEU A 419 -48.17 76.50 -41.55
CA LEU A 419 -48.86 77.45 -42.44
C LEU A 419 -48.98 78.83 -41.83
N PHE A 420 -49.05 78.91 -40.48
CA PHE A 420 -49.18 80.20 -39.78
C PHE A 420 -47.91 81.04 -39.86
N LEU A 421 -46.75 80.47 -39.91
CA LEU A 421 -45.48 81.19 -39.99
C LEU A 421 -45.32 81.93 -41.30
N PRO A 422 -45.53 81.38 -42.50
CA PRO A 422 -45.48 82.11 -43.75
C PRO A 422 -46.62 83.11 -43.94
N PHE A 423 -47.78 82.82 -43.33
CA PHE A 423 -48.89 83.74 -43.26
C PHE A 423 -48.50 85.02 -42.48
N LEU A 424 -47.88 84.84 -41.29
CA LEU A 424 -47.43 85.94 -40.47
C LEU A 424 -46.31 86.73 -41.19
N GLU A 425 -45.43 86.12 -41.89
CA GLU A 425 -44.41 86.73 -42.73
C GLU A 425 -45.03 87.51 -43.80
N TRP A 426 -46.03 86.98 -44.48
CA TRP A 426 -46.76 87.69 -45.53
C TRP A 426 -47.47 88.95 -45.01
N VAL A 427 -48.14 88.88 -43.86
CA VAL A 427 -48.80 90.02 -43.19
C VAL A 427 -47.79 91.12 -42.81
N ILE A 428 -46.65 90.73 -42.28
CA ILE A 428 -45.59 91.70 -41.91
C ILE A 428 -45.00 92.36 -43.12
N ARG A 429 -44.72 91.66 -44.18
CA ARG A 429 -44.22 92.15 -45.41
C ARG A 429 -45.22 93.10 -46.08
N LYS A 430 -46.51 92.72 -46.06
CA LYS A 430 -47.56 93.56 -46.59
C LYS A 430 -47.74 94.87 -45.79
N ASN A 431 -47.68 94.82 -44.46
CA ASN A 431 -47.77 96.02 -43.66
C ASN A 431 -46.55 96.92 -43.71
N LYS A 432 -45.42 96.41 -44.09
CA LYS A 432 -44.17 97.20 -44.28
C LYS A 432 -43.96 97.61 -45.73
N GLY A 433 -44.92 97.44 -46.62
CA GLY A 433 -44.81 97.84 -48.01
C GLY A 433 -43.73 97.17 -48.80
N LEU A 434 -43.38 95.98 -48.47
CA LEU A 434 -42.32 95.15 -49.07
C LEU A 434 -42.89 94.11 -50.09
N LEU A 435 -44.09 94.35 -50.56
CA LEU A 435 -44.76 93.64 -51.65
C LEU A 435 -45.29 94.62 -52.59
#